data_70591a4d75415a38c919edd669d0dae0
#
_entry.id   70591a4d75415a38c919edd669d0dae0
#
_cell.length_a   1.000
_cell.length_b   1.000
_cell.length_c   1.000
_cell.angle_alpha   90.00
_cell.angle_beta   90.00
_cell.angle_gamma   90.00
#
_symmetry.space_group_name_H-M   'P 1'
#
loop_
_entity.id
_entity.type
_entity.pdbx_description
1 polymer ?
#
loop_
_entity_poly.entity_id
_entity_poly.type
_entity_poly.pdbx_seq_one_letter_code
_entity_poly.pdbx_strand_id
1 'polypeptide(L)' 'MTLQEVCCQRIQELCDERNISMNKLSILCGMTQSTLSNITSGRSKNPTVSTIKKICDGMDITLAEFFDYEPFN' A
#
# COMPACT_ATOMS: atom_id res chain seq x y z
N MET A 1 1.66 -11.87 -12.96
CA MET A 1 1.15 -10.90 -11.98
C MET A 1 1.65 -9.51 -12.36
N THR A 2 0.78 -8.52 -12.36
CA THR A 2 1.16 -7.15 -12.71
C THR A 2 1.80 -6.46 -11.50
N LEU A 3 2.55 -5.40 -11.76
CA LEU A 3 3.16 -4.59 -10.70
C LEU A 3 2.09 -4.04 -9.75
N GLN A 4 0.96 -3.64 -10.30
CA GLN A 4 -0.16 -3.15 -9.49
C GLN A 4 -0.68 -4.22 -8.53
N GLU A 5 -0.82 -5.45 -9.00
CA GLU A 5 -1.26 -6.56 -8.16
C GLU A 5 -0.28 -6.83 -7.04
N VAL A 6 1.02 -6.76 -7.32
CA VAL A 6 2.05 -6.96 -6.30
C VAL A 6 2.01 -5.86 -5.26
N CYS A 7 1.80 -4.61 -5.70
CA CYS A 7 1.64 -3.48 -4.76
C CYS A 7 0.44 -3.71 -3.83
N CYS A 8 -0.68 -4.15 -4.40
CA CYS A 8 -1.89 -4.44 -3.60
C CYS A 8 -1.62 -5.53 -2.57
N GLN A 9 -0.94 -6.60 -2.98
CA GLN A 9 -0.57 -7.69 -2.08
C GLN A 9 0.34 -7.19 -0.95
N ARG A 10 1.31 -6.37 -1.28
CA ARG A 10 2.25 -5.84 -0.28
C ARG A 10 1.54 -4.98 0.75
N ILE A 11 0.63 -4.11 0.29
CA ILE A 11 -0.16 -3.26 1.19
C ILE A 11 -0.99 -4.12 2.12
N GLN A 12 -1.67 -5.14 1.57
CA GLN A 12 -2.50 -6.04 2.35
C GLN A 12 -1.66 -6.80 3.38
N GLU A 13 -0.50 -7.30 2.97
CA GLU A 13 0.41 -8.02 3.86
C GLU A 13 0.87 -7.13 5.02
N LEU A 14 1.24 -5.88 4.73
CA LEU A 14 1.67 -4.94 5.75
C LEU A 14 0.54 -4.64 6.74
N CYS A 15 -0.68 -4.51 6.26
CA CYS A 15 -1.84 -4.34 7.14
C CYS A 15 -2.04 -5.56 8.03
N ASP A 16 -1.94 -6.76 7.47
CA ASP A 16 -2.10 -8.00 8.21
C ASP A 16 -1.02 -8.15 9.28
N GLU A 17 0.22 -7.85 8.94
CA GLU A 17 1.33 -7.90 9.91
C GLU A 17 1.12 -6.96 11.09
N ARG A 18 0.52 -5.80 10.83
CA ARG A 18 0.27 -4.79 11.85
C ARG A 18 -1.08 -4.92 12.51
N ASN A 19 -1.88 -5.88 12.04
CA ASN A 19 -3.22 -6.11 12.56
C ASN A 19 -4.07 -4.84 12.51
N ILE A 20 -4.00 -4.13 11.38
CA ILE A 20 -4.81 -2.93 11.15
C ILE A 20 -5.71 -3.15 9.94
N SER A 21 -6.83 -2.43 9.93
CA SER A 21 -7.77 -2.46 8.80
C SER A 21 -7.32 -1.47 7.73
N MET A 22 -7.90 -1.60 6.53
CA MET A 22 -7.69 -0.63 5.46
C MET A 22 -8.17 0.76 5.86
N ASN A 23 -9.27 0.83 6.62
CA ASN A 23 -9.77 2.10 7.13
C ASN A 23 -8.73 2.78 8.02
N LYS A 24 -8.12 2.01 8.91
CA LYS A 24 -7.07 2.52 9.79
C LYS A 24 -5.87 2.99 8.98
N LEU A 25 -5.49 2.23 7.96
CA LEU A 25 -4.39 2.60 7.07
C LEU A 25 -4.67 3.93 6.38
N SER A 26 -5.88 4.13 5.88
CA SER A 26 -6.23 5.37 5.20
C SER A 26 -6.05 6.58 6.14
N ILE A 27 -6.43 6.43 7.39
CA ILE A 27 -6.25 7.47 8.40
C ILE A 27 -4.76 7.75 8.63
N LEU A 28 -3.97 6.70 8.80
CA LEU A 28 -2.53 6.83 9.04
C LEU A 28 -1.81 7.48 7.87
N CYS A 29 -2.25 7.21 6.65
CA CYS A 29 -1.63 7.71 5.44
C CYS A 29 -2.15 9.09 5.00
N GLY A 30 -3.18 9.58 5.66
CA GLY A 30 -3.80 10.85 5.27
C GLY A 30 -4.51 10.78 3.93
N MET A 31 -4.99 9.60 3.54
CA MET A 31 -5.75 9.40 2.31
C MET A 31 -7.20 9.13 2.62
N THR A 32 -8.07 9.38 1.63
CA THR A 32 -9.45 8.95 1.76
C THR A 32 -9.53 7.44 1.59
N GLN A 33 -10.51 6.83 2.22
CA GLN A 33 -10.73 5.40 2.09
C GLN A 33 -11.02 5.03 0.64
N SER A 34 -11.70 5.91 -0.08
CA SER A 34 -12.02 5.73 -1.49
C SER A 34 -10.74 5.63 -2.35
N THR A 35 -9.76 6.52 -2.10
CA THR A 35 -8.48 6.50 -2.80
C THR A 35 -7.74 5.20 -2.54
N LEU A 36 -7.65 4.80 -1.29
CA LEU A 36 -6.96 3.58 -0.90
C LEU A 36 -7.65 2.35 -1.50
N SER A 37 -8.99 2.32 -1.46
CA SER A 37 -9.77 1.24 -2.04
C SER A 37 -9.54 1.11 -3.54
N ASN A 38 -9.43 2.22 -4.27
CA ASN A 38 -9.16 2.20 -5.70
C ASN A 38 -7.79 1.58 -5.99
N ILE A 39 -6.79 1.87 -5.17
CA ILE A 39 -5.45 1.30 -5.31
C ILE A 39 -5.49 -0.21 -5.07
N THR A 40 -6.14 -0.64 -3.99
CA THR A 40 -6.13 -2.04 -3.58
C THR A 40 -7.09 -2.92 -4.35
N SER A 41 -8.09 -2.34 -5.00
CA SER A 41 -9.04 -3.09 -5.81
C SER A 41 -8.59 -3.23 -7.27
N GLY A 42 -7.49 -2.58 -7.64
CA GLY A 42 -6.99 -2.63 -9.00
C GLY A 42 -7.76 -1.77 -9.99
N ARG A 43 -8.64 -0.91 -9.52
CA ARG A 43 -9.43 -0.02 -10.39
C ARG A 43 -8.64 1.13 -10.95
N SER A 44 -7.68 1.64 -10.19
CA SER A 44 -6.82 2.71 -10.66
C SER A 44 -5.61 2.12 -11.36
N LYS A 45 -4.93 2.96 -12.11
CA LYS A 45 -3.64 2.59 -12.69
C LYS A 45 -2.64 2.38 -11.54
N ASN A 46 -1.44 1.91 -11.88
CA ASN A 46 -0.39 1.71 -10.90
C ASN A 46 -0.27 2.92 -9.96
N PRO A 47 -0.15 2.70 -8.65
CA PRO A 47 0.06 3.81 -7.72
C PRO A 47 1.38 4.52 -8.05
N THR A 48 1.41 5.83 -7.84
CA THR A 48 2.63 6.59 -8.05
C THR A 48 3.57 6.37 -6.88
N VAL A 49 4.86 6.69 -7.08
CA VAL A 49 5.84 6.64 -6.00
C VAL A 49 5.42 7.55 -4.85
N SER A 50 4.84 8.69 -5.17
CA SER A 50 4.31 9.64 -4.19
C SER A 50 3.25 8.98 -3.29
N THR A 51 2.34 8.23 -3.88
CA THR A 51 1.30 7.51 -3.17
C THR A 51 1.90 6.42 -2.28
N ILE A 52 2.84 5.67 -2.82
CA ILE A 52 3.53 4.61 -2.07
C ILE A 52 4.29 5.23 -0.90
N LYS A 53 4.93 6.37 -1.10
CA LYS A 53 5.64 7.08 -0.03
C LYS A 53 4.71 7.47 1.10
N LYS A 54 3.50 7.93 0.78
CA LYS A 54 2.49 8.25 1.81
C LYS A 54 2.12 7.02 2.62
N ILE A 55 1.96 5.89 1.97
CA ILE A 55 1.65 4.63 2.64
C ILE A 55 2.80 4.23 3.56
N CYS A 56 4.03 4.33 3.07
CA CYS A 56 5.22 4.01 3.86
C CYS A 56 5.32 4.92 5.10
N ASP A 57 5.10 6.21 4.92
CA ASP A 57 5.15 7.17 6.02
C ASP A 57 4.06 6.86 7.07
N GLY A 58 2.87 6.49 6.61
CA GLY A 58 1.79 6.11 7.50
C GLY A 58 2.07 4.83 8.29
N MET A 59 2.87 3.94 7.73
CA MET A 59 3.26 2.68 8.37
C MET A 59 4.62 2.75 9.06
N ASP A 60 5.28 3.90 8.98
CA ASP A 60 6.62 4.10 9.56
C ASP A 60 7.65 3.12 9.01
N ILE A 61 7.65 2.95 7.69
CA ILE A 61 8.62 2.13 6.99
C ILE A 61 9.25 2.95 5.86
N THR A 62 10.39 2.48 5.36
CA THR A 62 11.04 3.11 4.22
C THR A 62 10.51 2.55 2.91
N LEU A 63 10.78 3.24 1.80
CA LEU A 63 10.47 2.71 0.47
C LEU A 63 11.24 1.41 0.22
N ALA A 64 12.47 1.32 0.70
CA ALA A 64 13.27 0.11 0.58
C ALA A 64 12.59 -1.07 1.26
N GLU A 65 12.06 -0.85 2.47
CA GLU A 65 11.34 -1.88 3.21
C GLU A 65 10.05 -2.30 2.50
N PHE A 66 9.36 -1.34 1.91
CA PHE A 66 8.15 -1.63 1.16
C PHE A 66 8.44 -2.57 -0.02
N PHE A 67 9.50 -2.29 -0.77
CA PHE A 67 9.87 -3.07 -1.94
C PHE A 67 10.72 -4.29 -1.65
N ASP A 68 11.10 -4.50 -0.40
CA ASP A 68 11.79 -5.71 0.04
C ASP A 68 10.75 -6.82 0.22
N TYR A 69 10.26 -7.31 -0.90
CA TYR A 69 9.16 -8.25 -0.97
C TYR A 69 9.39 -9.11 -2.21
N GLU A 70 9.45 -10.41 -2.03
CA GLU A 70 9.85 -11.34 -3.09
C GLU A 70 9.08 -11.16 -4.39
N PRO A 71 7.74 -11.00 -4.38
CA PRO A 71 7.00 -10.84 -5.64
C PRO A 71 7.42 -9.63 -6.49
N PHE A 72 8.12 -8.63 -5.93
CA PHE A 72 8.69 -7.53 -6.70
C PHE A 72 9.99 -7.93 -7.39
N ASN A 73 10.63 -8.95 -6.86
CA ASN A 73 11.96 -9.39 -7.28
C ASN A 73 11.85 -10.73 -8.01
#